data_c736d91573f347abf2baf99763df7a61
#
_entry.id   c736d91573f347abf2baf99763df7a61
#
_cell.length_a   1.000
_cell.length_b   1.000
_cell.length_c   1.000
_cell.angle_alpha   90.00
_cell.angle_beta   90.00
_cell.angle_gamma   90.00
#
_symmetry.space_group_name_H-M   'P 1'
#
loop_
_entity.id
_entity.type
_entity.pdbx_description
1 polymer ?
#
loop_
_entity_poly.entity_id
_entity_poly.type
_entity_poly.pdbx_seq_one_letter_code
_entity_poly.pdbx_strand_id
1 'polypeptide(L)'
;MVTAQDLLRTEYVSVDVNDTISQLLGKLKQTKTHSALVFEGKKYLGVVNKRFLLTSRIDPSKMKVGNIIKKRSKAKAQFFVPTLELTTSLKEICKKMAAADTHLLPVLQKDRVIGIVDSHDVALEIAKEYGKIACQEFAGALITAKPNDGLDKTLNILSRSGIDHLPIVDEQNRLLGMVSMSDLLENPNSWSMSSQKISQAASHQQGKRTGYAHGEKTKMSNLPIENCMSRKTMCCTSPETKVPEAVRIMNENNVCNIILVKSNKPVGILTIKDLLLDYIK
;
A
#
# COMPACT_ATOMS: atom_id res chain seq x y z
N MET A 1 10.17 -13.56 -24.81
CA MET A 1 9.28 -13.77 -23.65
C MET A 1 9.88 -12.96 -22.51
N VAL A 2 9.15 -12.02 -21.92
CA VAL A 2 9.64 -11.13 -20.87
C VAL A 2 9.88 -11.91 -19.58
N THR A 3 11.00 -11.65 -18.91
CA THR A 3 11.45 -12.30 -17.68
C THR A 3 11.79 -11.27 -16.61
N ALA A 4 12.10 -11.72 -15.39
CA ALA A 4 12.52 -10.83 -14.31
C ALA A 4 13.83 -10.08 -14.64
N GLN A 5 14.69 -10.63 -15.50
CA GLN A 5 15.89 -9.96 -15.96
C GLN A 5 15.59 -8.69 -16.77
N ASP A 6 14.55 -8.73 -17.60
CA ASP A 6 14.14 -7.61 -18.45
C ASP A 6 13.51 -6.47 -17.65
N LEU A 7 12.99 -6.76 -16.45
CA LEU A 7 12.29 -5.84 -15.54
C LEU A 7 13.10 -5.50 -14.29
N LEU A 8 14.37 -5.93 -14.24
CA LEU A 8 15.22 -5.78 -13.06
C LEU A 8 15.55 -4.30 -12.80
N ARG A 9 15.18 -3.81 -11.63
CA ARG A 9 15.66 -2.55 -11.06
C ARG A 9 16.70 -2.84 -9.99
N THR A 10 17.86 -2.21 -10.08
CA THR A 10 18.94 -2.32 -9.06
C THR A 10 18.76 -1.34 -7.92
N GLU A 11 17.99 -0.27 -8.13
CA GLU A 11 17.67 0.71 -7.11
C GLU A 11 16.42 0.29 -6.33
N TYR A 12 16.53 0.17 -5.02
CA TYR A 12 15.43 -0.15 -4.12
C TYR A 12 15.67 0.42 -2.72
N VAL A 13 14.58 0.62 -1.99
CA VAL A 13 14.66 1.07 -0.59
C VAL A 13 14.95 -0.12 0.29
N SER A 14 15.93 0.04 1.17
CA SER A 14 16.28 -0.96 2.17
C SER A 14 16.36 -0.36 3.58
N VAL A 15 16.05 -1.19 4.56
CA VAL A 15 16.13 -0.88 5.99
C VAL A 15 16.74 -2.04 6.75
N ASP A 16 17.41 -1.72 7.84
CA ASP A 16 17.90 -2.72 8.80
C ASP A 16 16.81 -3.07 9.82
N VAL A 17 16.87 -4.27 10.36
CA VAL A 17 15.95 -4.73 11.43
C VAL A 17 15.97 -3.83 12.67
N ASN A 18 17.06 -3.12 12.89
CA ASN A 18 17.26 -2.19 14.01
C ASN A 18 16.72 -0.79 13.73
N ASP A 19 16.44 -0.45 12.46
CA ASP A 19 15.81 0.83 12.11
C ASP A 19 14.44 0.95 12.80
N THR A 20 14.08 2.17 13.20
CA THR A 20 12.76 2.47 13.74
C THR A 20 11.72 2.53 12.62
N ILE A 21 10.45 2.36 12.95
CA ILE A 21 9.36 2.54 11.98
C ILE A 21 9.33 3.97 11.45
N SER A 22 9.66 4.96 12.27
CA SER A 22 9.76 6.37 11.84
C SER A 22 10.85 6.56 10.78
N GLN A 23 12.01 5.92 10.94
CA GLN A 23 13.09 5.94 9.92
C GLN A 23 12.64 5.25 8.62
N LEU A 24 11.96 4.09 8.72
CA LEU A 24 11.36 3.43 7.57
C LEU A 24 10.39 4.36 6.84
N LEU A 25 9.42 4.97 7.55
CA LEU A 25 8.44 5.88 6.97
C LEU A 25 9.10 7.10 6.32
N GLY A 26 10.15 7.65 6.95
CA GLY A 26 10.95 8.74 6.39
C GLY A 26 11.59 8.35 5.05
N LYS A 27 12.25 7.19 4.97
CA LYS A 27 12.85 6.66 3.74
C LYS A 27 11.79 6.46 2.65
N LEU A 28 10.66 5.80 2.98
CA LEU A 28 9.57 5.56 2.03
C LEU A 28 8.93 6.86 1.52
N LYS A 29 8.83 7.89 2.35
CA LYS A 29 8.32 9.20 1.96
C LYS A 29 9.27 9.92 1.01
N GLN A 30 10.57 9.94 1.34
CA GLN A 30 11.60 10.59 0.54
C GLN A 30 11.72 9.99 -0.86
N THR A 31 11.61 8.66 -0.96
CA THR A 31 11.70 7.91 -2.23
C THR A 31 10.37 7.76 -2.94
N LYS A 32 9.26 8.23 -2.34
CA LYS A 32 7.89 8.07 -2.84
C LYS A 32 7.52 6.61 -3.13
N THR A 33 8.06 5.67 -2.32
CA THR A 33 7.77 4.23 -2.46
C THR A 33 6.83 3.75 -1.36
N HIS A 34 6.21 2.58 -1.58
CA HIS A 34 5.25 1.99 -0.65
C HIS A 34 5.84 0.83 0.17
N SER A 35 6.99 0.32 -0.24
CA SER A 35 7.60 -0.88 0.34
C SER A 35 9.12 -0.74 0.41
N ALA A 36 9.73 -1.44 1.38
CA ALA A 36 11.18 -1.55 1.54
C ALA A 36 11.60 -3.00 1.80
N LEU A 37 12.78 -3.37 1.33
CA LEU A 37 13.43 -4.62 1.68
C LEU A 37 14.04 -4.52 3.07
N VAL A 38 13.91 -5.57 3.87
CA VAL A 38 14.42 -5.63 5.24
C VAL A 38 15.61 -6.57 5.31
N PHE A 39 16.69 -6.08 5.92
CA PHE A 39 17.92 -6.83 6.09
C PHE A 39 18.33 -6.91 7.56
N GLU A 40 19.07 -7.97 7.90
CA GLU A 40 19.87 -8.10 9.11
C GLU A 40 21.33 -8.22 8.66
N GLY A 41 22.07 -7.13 8.72
CA GLY A 41 23.37 -7.03 8.04
C GLY A 41 23.23 -7.27 6.53
N LYS A 42 23.82 -8.37 6.02
CA LYS A 42 23.74 -8.76 4.59
C LYS A 42 22.60 -9.75 4.29
N LYS A 43 21.92 -10.25 5.30
CA LYS A 43 20.87 -11.27 5.15
C LYS A 43 19.54 -10.61 4.85
N TYR A 44 18.93 -10.94 3.71
CA TYR A 44 17.57 -10.55 3.39
C TYR A 44 16.56 -11.28 4.26
N LEU A 45 15.59 -10.57 4.82
CA LEU A 45 14.57 -11.11 5.71
C LEU A 45 13.14 -11.00 5.18
N GLY A 46 12.87 -10.08 4.27
CA GLY A 46 11.52 -9.89 3.75
C GLY A 46 11.25 -8.46 3.29
N VAL A 47 9.97 -8.17 3.02
CA VAL A 47 9.48 -6.86 2.61
C VAL A 47 8.55 -6.30 3.69
N VAL A 48 8.65 -5.01 3.92
CA VAL A 48 7.68 -4.27 4.72
C VAL A 48 6.99 -3.23 3.85
N ASN A 49 5.67 -3.08 3.99
CA ASN A 49 4.88 -2.10 3.27
C ASN A 49 4.11 -1.17 4.22
N LYS A 50 3.76 0.03 3.73
CA LYS A 50 2.99 1.04 4.47
C LYS A 50 1.64 0.50 4.96
N ARG A 51 0.92 -0.26 4.13
CA ARG A 51 -0.38 -0.83 4.47
C ARG A 51 -0.35 -1.66 5.74
N PHE A 52 0.68 -2.51 5.90
CA PHE A 52 0.81 -3.32 7.09
C PHE A 52 0.96 -2.49 8.36
N LEU A 53 1.69 -1.38 8.31
CA LEU A 53 1.89 -0.49 9.45
C LEU A 53 0.57 0.09 9.94
N LEU A 54 -0.26 0.57 9.01
CA LEU A 54 -1.55 1.17 9.32
C LEU A 54 -2.56 0.15 9.87
N THR A 55 -2.72 -0.98 9.19
CA THR A 55 -3.66 -2.03 9.61
C THR A 55 -3.29 -2.67 10.94
N SER A 56 -2.01 -2.66 11.29
CA SER A 56 -1.50 -3.17 12.58
C SER A 56 -1.65 -2.16 13.72
N ARG A 57 -2.01 -0.91 13.44
CA ARG A 57 -2.13 0.20 14.42
C ARG A 57 -0.93 0.31 15.35
N ILE A 58 0.27 0.25 14.76
CA ILE A 58 1.54 0.27 15.49
C ILE A 58 2.00 1.72 15.66
N ASP A 59 2.41 2.10 16.88
CA ASP A 59 3.05 3.39 17.13
C ASP A 59 4.43 3.44 16.45
N PRO A 60 4.62 4.30 15.42
CA PRO A 60 5.87 4.34 14.66
C PRO A 60 7.08 4.76 15.49
N SER A 61 6.88 5.52 16.58
CA SER A 61 7.97 6.09 17.38
C SER A 61 8.63 5.08 18.32
N LYS A 62 7.91 3.99 18.67
CA LYS A 62 8.33 3.05 19.71
C LYS A 62 8.81 1.70 19.21
N MET A 63 8.67 1.40 17.91
CA MET A 63 8.95 0.06 17.40
C MET A 63 10.07 0.04 16.37
N LYS A 64 10.87 -1.02 16.43
CA LYS A 64 11.87 -1.37 15.40
C LYS A 64 11.25 -2.22 14.31
N VAL A 65 11.78 -2.12 13.10
CA VAL A 65 11.37 -2.92 11.94
C VAL A 65 11.47 -4.43 12.25
N GLY A 66 12.51 -4.86 12.93
CA GLY A 66 12.71 -6.26 13.33
C GLY A 66 11.59 -6.83 14.21
N ASN A 67 10.91 -6.00 15.00
CA ASN A 67 9.78 -6.45 15.82
C ASN A 67 8.57 -6.81 14.95
N ILE A 68 8.37 -6.13 13.84
CA ILE A 68 7.31 -6.42 12.87
C ILE A 68 7.62 -7.70 12.11
N ILE A 69 8.85 -7.83 11.59
CA ILE A 69 9.29 -9.02 10.84
C ILE A 69 9.21 -10.27 11.71
N LYS A 70 9.66 -10.23 12.97
CA LYS A 70 9.58 -11.36 13.90
C LYS A 70 8.12 -11.80 14.17
N LYS A 71 7.19 -10.87 14.28
CA LYS A 71 5.76 -11.19 14.40
C LYS A 71 5.22 -11.88 13.15
N ARG A 72 5.71 -11.52 11.98
CA ARG A 72 5.33 -12.13 10.70
C ARG A 72 5.86 -13.54 10.52
N SER A 73 7.05 -13.85 11.01
CA SER A 73 7.62 -15.21 10.94
C SER A 73 6.81 -16.25 11.72
N LYS A 74 5.99 -15.81 12.70
CA LYS A 74 5.06 -16.66 13.45
C LYS A 74 3.64 -16.70 12.86
N ALA A 75 3.34 -15.83 11.89
CA ALA A 75 2.05 -15.79 11.22
C ALA A 75 2.09 -16.65 9.96
N LYS A 76 1.00 -17.38 9.70
CA LYS A 76 0.85 -18.22 8.50
C LYS A 76 1.18 -17.46 7.22
N ALA A 77 1.64 -18.17 6.22
CA ALA A 77 2.08 -17.87 4.84
C ALA A 77 1.71 -16.52 4.15
N GLN A 78 0.73 -15.78 4.62
CA GLN A 78 0.27 -14.49 4.05
C GLN A 78 1.31 -13.36 4.09
N PHE A 79 2.43 -13.54 4.79
CA PHE A 79 3.45 -12.52 4.97
C PHE A 79 4.82 -12.87 4.37
N PHE A 80 4.88 -13.99 3.68
CA PHE A 80 6.07 -14.37 2.94
C PHE A 80 6.01 -13.71 1.55
N VAL A 81 6.91 -12.77 1.30
CA VAL A 81 7.08 -12.21 -0.04
C VAL A 81 7.95 -13.18 -0.82
N PRO A 82 7.43 -13.79 -1.89
CA PRO A 82 8.20 -14.71 -2.71
C PRO A 82 9.34 -13.97 -3.42
N THR A 83 10.42 -14.69 -3.67
CA THR A 83 11.56 -14.18 -4.42
C THR A 83 11.48 -14.62 -5.88
N LEU A 84 12.20 -13.88 -6.74
CA LEU A 84 12.33 -14.17 -8.15
C LEU A 84 13.75 -14.62 -8.48
N GLU A 85 13.89 -15.44 -9.51
CA GLU A 85 15.13 -15.67 -10.23
C GLU A 85 15.10 -14.83 -11.53
N LEU A 86 16.28 -14.54 -12.11
CA LEU A 86 16.37 -13.75 -13.35
C LEU A 86 15.54 -14.34 -14.50
N THR A 87 15.40 -15.66 -14.55
CA THR A 87 14.65 -16.39 -15.58
C THR A 87 13.14 -16.48 -15.32
N THR A 88 12.65 -15.97 -14.18
CA THR A 88 11.21 -16.04 -13.84
C THR A 88 10.39 -15.31 -14.88
N SER A 89 9.38 -15.98 -15.46
CA SER A 89 8.54 -15.44 -16.52
C SER A 89 7.57 -14.37 -16.01
N LEU A 90 7.11 -13.48 -16.90
CA LEU A 90 6.15 -12.41 -16.59
C LEU A 90 4.87 -12.96 -15.94
N LYS A 91 4.31 -14.05 -16.46
CA LYS A 91 3.10 -14.67 -15.87
C LYS A 91 3.32 -15.16 -14.44
N GLU A 92 4.49 -15.72 -14.15
CA GLU A 92 4.83 -16.18 -12.81
C GLU A 92 5.11 -15.02 -11.86
N ILE A 93 5.70 -13.92 -12.35
CA ILE A 93 5.85 -12.68 -11.61
C ILE A 93 4.48 -12.14 -11.19
N CYS A 94 3.54 -12.05 -12.14
CA CYS A 94 2.16 -11.59 -11.85
C CYS A 94 1.47 -12.47 -10.80
N LYS A 95 1.58 -13.81 -10.91
CA LYS A 95 1.04 -14.75 -9.92
C LYS A 95 1.60 -14.50 -8.52
N LYS A 96 2.93 -14.36 -8.41
CA LYS A 96 3.61 -14.12 -7.13
C LYS A 96 3.26 -12.76 -6.53
N MET A 97 3.18 -11.69 -7.34
CA MET A 97 2.75 -10.37 -6.89
C MET A 97 1.30 -10.38 -6.38
N ALA A 98 0.39 -10.97 -7.15
CA ALA A 98 -1.02 -11.06 -6.78
C ALA A 98 -1.22 -11.88 -5.49
N ALA A 99 -0.57 -13.04 -5.36
CA ALA A 99 -0.66 -13.91 -4.20
C ALA A 99 -0.07 -13.28 -2.93
N ALA A 100 1.02 -12.51 -3.06
CA ALA A 100 1.66 -11.84 -1.93
C ALA A 100 1.06 -10.46 -1.61
N ASP A 101 0.12 -9.97 -2.42
CA ASP A 101 -0.46 -8.62 -2.32
C ASP A 101 0.62 -7.53 -2.15
N THR A 102 1.62 -7.56 -3.05
CA THR A 102 2.80 -6.70 -2.97
C THR A 102 3.06 -5.96 -4.28
N HIS A 103 3.63 -4.75 -4.15
CA HIS A 103 4.01 -3.92 -5.30
C HIS A 103 5.44 -4.18 -5.78
N LEU A 104 6.21 -4.99 -5.07
CA LEU A 104 7.56 -5.36 -5.49
C LEU A 104 7.91 -6.79 -5.07
N LEU A 105 8.76 -7.43 -5.87
CA LEU A 105 9.35 -8.72 -5.57
C LEU A 105 10.88 -8.63 -5.68
N PRO A 106 11.64 -9.11 -4.67
CA PRO A 106 13.09 -9.15 -4.75
C PRO A 106 13.57 -10.23 -5.71
N VAL A 107 14.59 -9.90 -6.47
CA VAL A 107 15.29 -10.85 -7.36
C VAL A 107 16.56 -11.32 -6.66
N LEU A 108 16.70 -12.63 -6.52
CA LEU A 108 17.86 -13.25 -5.87
C LEU A 108 18.76 -13.95 -6.88
N GLN A 109 20.06 -13.84 -6.64
CA GLN A 109 21.09 -14.62 -7.29
C GLN A 109 22.09 -15.09 -6.23
N LYS A 110 22.32 -16.40 -6.12
CA LYS A 110 23.20 -17.01 -5.10
C LYS A 110 22.91 -16.48 -3.69
N ASP A 111 21.61 -16.52 -3.30
CA ASP A 111 21.10 -16.07 -1.99
C ASP A 111 21.30 -14.57 -1.67
N ARG A 112 21.69 -13.78 -2.66
CA ARG A 112 21.82 -12.33 -2.52
C ARG A 112 20.77 -11.61 -3.35
N VAL A 113 20.17 -10.58 -2.78
CA VAL A 113 19.30 -9.68 -3.53
C VAL A 113 20.17 -8.88 -4.50
N ILE A 114 19.87 -8.99 -5.80
CA ILE A 114 20.55 -8.24 -6.87
C ILE A 114 19.69 -7.07 -7.38
N GLY A 115 18.42 -7.03 -7.01
CA GLY A 115 17.46 -5.98 -7.39
C GLY A 115 16.04 -6.39 -7.06
N ILE A 116 15.11 -5.66 -7.65
CA ILE A 116 13.67 -5.88 -7.52
C ILE A 116 12.99 -5.86 -8.88
N VAL A 117 11.78 -6.42 -8.95
CA VAL A 117 10.80 -6.15 -10.00
C VAL A 117 9.66 -5.36 -9.37
N ASP A 118 9.31 -4.22 -9.96
CA ASP A 118 8.25 -3.32 -9.50
C ASP A 118 6.95 -3.54 -10.27
N SER A 119 5.81 -3.38 -9.61
CA SER A 119 4.48 -3.60 -10.20
C SER A 119 4.16 -2.62 -11.33
N HIS A 120 4.75 -1.42 -11.34
CA HIS A 120 4.57 -0.46 -12.43
C HIS A 120 5.22 -0.94 -13.72
N ASP A 121 6.43 -1.55 -13.66
CA ASP A 121 7.08 -2.10 -14.84
C ASP A 121 6.32 -3.31 -15.37
N VAL A 122 5.85 -4.17 -14.45
CA VAL A 122 4.99 -5.31 -14.81
C VAL A 122 3.71 -4.82 -15.49
N ALA A 123 3.06 -3.79 -14.94
CA ALA A 123 1.84 -3.22 -15.53
C ALA A 123 2.07 -2.65 -16.92
N LEU A 124 3.21 -1.97 -17.16
CA LEU A 124 3.59 -1.47 -18.49
C LEU A 124 3.75 -2.59 -19.51
N GLU A 125 4.34 -3.72 -19.10
CA GLU A 125 4.51 -4.87 -19.98
C GLU A 125 3.17 -5.55 -20.32
N ILE A 126 2.37 -5.88 -19.31
CA ILE A 126 1.07 -6.53 -19.56
C ILE A 126 0.08 -5.63 -20.30
N ALA A 127 0.14 -4.30 -20.09
CA ALA A 127 -0.71 -3.34 -20.80
C ALA A 127 -0.54 -3.38 -22.32
N LYS A 128 0.61 -3.82 -22.83
CA LYS A 128 0.85 -3.98 -24.27
C LYS A 128 -0.11 -4.99 -24.90
N GLU A 129 -0.51 -6.02 -24.15
CA GLU A 129 -1.46 -7.04 -24.60
C GLU A 129 -2.91 -6.53 -24.61
N TYR A 130 -3.21 -5.49 -23.80
CA TYR A 130 -4.54 -4.90 -23.68
C TYR A 130 -4.76 -3.65 -24.55
N GLY A 131 -3.99 -3.48 -25.62
CA GLY A 131 -3.93 -2.26 -26.43
C GLY A 131 -5.25 -1.69 -26.94
N LYS A 132 -6.27 -2.54 -27.15
CA LYS A 132 -7.60 -2.13 -27.66
C LYS A 132 -8.69 -2.13 -26.58
N ILE A 133 -8.40 -2.57 -25.37
CA ILE A 133 -9.40 -2.78 -24.32
C ILE A 133 -9.56 -1.48 -23.52
N ALA A 134 -10.81 -1.12 -23.23
CA ALA A 134 -11.13 0.06 -22.43
C ALA A 134 -11.01 -0.25 -20.93
N CYS A 135 -10.67 0.76 -20.12
CA CYS A 135 -10.49 0.60 -18.67
C CYS A 135 -11.73 0.07 -17.95
N GLN A 136 -12.92 0.41 -18.43
CA GLN A 136 -14.17 -0.05 -17.83
C GLN A 136 -14.35 -1.58 -17.84
N GLU A 137 -13.67 -2.29 -18.75
CA GLU A 137 -13.73 -3.77 -18.82
C GLU A 137 -13.02 -4.46 -17.64
N PHE A 138 -12.12 -3.73 -16.97
CA PHE A 138 -11.36 -4.21 -15.81
C PHE A 138 -11.78 -3.54 -14.51
N ALA A 139 -12.54 -2.45 -14.58
CA ALA A 139 -12.86 -1.66 -13.42
C ALA A 139 -13.74 -2.46 -12.43
N GLY A 140 -13.26 -2.56 -11.21
CA GLY A 140 -14.01 -3.16 -10.11
C GLY A 140 -15.15 -2.27 -9.61
N ALA A 141 -16.01 -2.85 -8.77
CA ALA A 141 -17.07 -2.12 -8.08
C ALA A 141 -16.46 -0.99 -7.22
N LEU A 142 -17.00 0.20 -7.37
CA LEU A 142 -16.51 1.38 -6.68
C LEU A 142 -17.07 1.44 -5.25
N ILE A 143 -16.18 1.47 -4.27
CA ILE A 143 -16.50 1.80 -2.88
C ILE A 143 -16.12 3.26 -2.67
N THR A 144 -17.03 4.06 -2.10
CA THR A 144 -16.82 5.49 -1.83
C THR A 144 -17.13 5.82 -0.37
N ALA A 145 -16.67 6.98 0.09
CA ALA A 145 -17.06 7.54 1.37
C ALA A 145 -17.49 9.01 1.24
N LYS A 146 -18.07 9.56 2.29
CA LYS A 146 -18.49 10.96 2.38
C LYS A 146 -17.46 11.77 3.19
N PRO A 147 -17.33 13.10 2.97
CA PRO A 147 -16.37 13.94 3.68
C PRO A 147 -16.47 13.84 5.21
N ASN A 148 -17.69 13.72 5.73
CA ASN A 148 -17.97 13.63 7.16
C ASN A 148 -17.85 12.21 7.75
N ASP A 149 -17.56 11.20 6.94
CA ASP A 149 -17.32 9.85 7.48
C ASP A 149 -16.10 9.86 8.41
N GLY A 150 -16.23 9.17 9.55
CA GLY A 150 -15.15 9.11 10.53
C GLY A 150 -13.95 8.31 10.06
N LEU A 151 -12.76 8.71 10.47
CA LEU A 151 -11.50 8.05 10.14
C LEU A 151 -11.50 6.56 10.46
N ASP A 152 -12.03 6.17 11.65
CA ASP A 152 -12.11 4.74 12.05
C ASP A 152 -13.03 3.93 11.11
N LYS A 153 -14.16 4.49 10.67
CA LYS A 153 -15.06 3.86 9.69
C LYS A 153 -14.34 3.67 8.36
N THR A 154 -13.66 4.71 7.90
CA THR A 154 -12.91 4.69 6.63
C THR A 154 -11.79 3.65 6.66
N LEU A 155 -11.03 3.59 7.76
CA LEU A 155 -9.98 2.60 7.94
C LEU A 155 -10.52 1.17 7.92
N ASN A 156 -11.68 0.95 8.54
CA ASN A 156 -12.35 -0.34 8.52
C ASN A 156 -12.81 -0.74 7.11
N ILE A 157 -13.30 0.22 6.30
CA ILE A 157 -13.65 -0.01 4.90
C ILE A 157 -12.41 -0.44 4.13
N LEU A 158 -11.33 0.36 4.15
CA LEU A 158 -10.07 0.07 3.46
C LEU A 158 -9.52 -1.32 3.85
N SER A 159 -9.49 -1.61 5.15
CA SER A 159 -8.94 -2.86 5.67
C SER A 159 -9.77 -4.10 5.30
N ARG A 160 -11.10 -4.03 5.43
CA ARG A 160 -11.99 -5.18 5.16
C ARG A 160 -12.14 -5.46 3.68
N SER A 161 -12.21 -4.41 2.86
CA SER A 161 -12.35 -4.54 1.40
C SER A 161 -11.01 -4.82 0.70
N GLY A 162 -9.90 -4.76 1.44
CA GLY A 162 -8.57 -5.01 0.87
C GLY A 162 -8.12 -3.94 -0.14
N ILE A 163 -8.70 -2.73 -0.09
CA ILE A 163 -8.38 -1.61 -0.97
C ILE A 163 -7.45 -0.61 -0.29
N ASP A 164 -6.60 0.04 -1.07
CA ASP A 164 -5.64 1.04 -0.58
C ASP A 164 -6.08 2.49 -0.83
N HIS A 165 -7.14 2.67 -1.63
CA HIS A 165 -7.62 3.97 -2.08
C HIS A 165 -9.14 4.03 -2.01
N LEU A 166 -9.67 5.13 -1.46
CA LEU A 166 -11.08 5.35 -1.27
C LEU A 166 -11.49 6.72 -1.83
N PRO A 167 -12.21 6.77 -2.95
CA PRO A 167 -12.76 8.01 -3.48
C PRO A 167 -13.78 8.63 -2.54
N ILE A 168 -13.69 9.94 -2.36
CA ILE A 168 -14.61 10.73 -1.53
C ILE A 168 -15.55 11.50 -2.45
N VAL A 169 -16.84 11.38 -2.19
CA VAL A 169 -17.89 11.98 -3.02
C VAL A 169 -18.86 12.84 -2.19
N ASP A 170 -19.41 13.88 -2.83
CA ASP A 170 -20.47 14.68 -2.23
C ASP A 170 -21.86 13.97 -2.25
N GLU A 171 -22.91 14.68 -1.80
CA GLU A 171 -24.28 14.16 -1.76
C GLU A 171 -24.85 13.90 -3.16
N GLN A 172 -24.30 14.52 -4.19
CA GLN A 172 -24.69 14.31 -5.60
C GLN A 172 -23.79 13.26 -6.29
N ASN A 173 -22.97 12.52 -5.52
CA ASN A 173 -21.97 11.56 -6.00
C ASN A 173 -20.91 12.19 -6.94
N ARG A 174 -20.59 13.49 -6.81
CA ARG A 174 -19.48 14.11 -7.52
C ARG A 174 -18.19 13.85 -6.76
N LEU A 175 -17.15 13.58 -7.49
CA LEU A 175 -15.82 13.28 -6.92
C LEU A 175 -15.20 14.55 -6.30
N LEU A 176 -14.89 14.49 -5.01
CA LEU A 176 -14.27 15.59 -4.25
C LEU A 176 -12.76 15.37 -4.03
N GLY A 177 -12.34 14.13 -3.91
CA GLY A 177 -10.97 13.78 -3.60
C GLY A 177 -10.82 12.28 -3.37
N MET A 178 -9.67 11.90 -2.83
CA MET A 178 -9.35 10.52 -2.51
C MET A 178 -8.61 10.43 -1.19
N VAL A 179 -8.82 9.35 -0.46
CA VAL A 179 -8.01 9.01 0.71
C VAL A 179 -7.29 7.70 0.42
N SER A 180 -5.97 7.73 0.59
CA SER A 180 -5.13 6.52 0.51
C SER A 180 -4.64 6.09 1.88
N MET A 181 -4.22 4.82 1.97
CA MET A 181 -3.51 4.31 3.15
C MET A 181 -2.26 5.14 3.47
N SER A 182 -1.58 5.67 2.45
CA SER A 182 -0.42 6.55 2.63
C SER A 182 -0.79 7.88 3.26
N ASP A 183 -1.89 8.51 2.82
CA ASP A 183 -2.36 9.79 3.38
C ASP A 183 -2.68 9.64 4.89
N LEU A 184 -3.27 8.50 5.27
CA LEU A 184 -3.58 8.19 6.66
C LEU A 184 -2.32 7.97 7.51
N LEU A 185 -1.27 7.35 6.96
CA LEU A 185 0.00 7.16 7.66
C LEU A 185 0.79 8.46 7.82
N GLU A 186 0.73 9.33 6.83
CA GLU A 186 1.51 10.56 6.79
C GLU A 186 0.86 11.71 7.57
N ASN A 187 -0.41 11.56 7.96
CA ASN A 187 -1.11 12.59 8.72
C ASN A 187 -0.78 12.47 10.23
N PRO A 188 0.01 13.41 10.82
CA PRO A 188 0.37 13.37 12.24
C PRO A 188 -0.85 13.38 13.16
N ASN A 189 -1.93 14.03 12.75
CA ASN A 189 -3.16 14.13 13.52
C ASN A 189 -3.89 12.79 13.64
N SER A 190 -3.65 11.85 12.71
CA SER A 190 -4.19 10.49 12.80
C SER A 190 -3.62 9.72 13.98
N TRP A 191 -2.40 10.05 14.42
CA TRP A 191 -1.64 9.33 15.45
C TRP A 191 -1.56 10.07 16.77
N SER A 192 -1.52 11.42 16.78
CA SER A 192 -1.12 12.22 17.94
C SER A 192 -2.24 12.53 18.94
N MET A 193 -3.50 12.48 18.55
CA MET A 193 -4.61 12.89 19.43
C MET A 193 -5.01 11.86 20.50
N SER A 194 -4.52 10.63 20.42
CA SER A 194 -4.90 9.58 21.39
C SER A 194 -3.94 9.46 22.58
N SER A 195 -2.71 9.93 22.46
CA SER A 195 -1.73 9.84 23.56
C SER A 195 -2.02 10.77 24.73
N GLN A 196 -2.64 11.92 24.49
CA GLN A 196 -2.93 12.91 25.57
C GLN A 196 -4.10 12.53 26.49
N LYS A 197 -5.10 11.80 26.00
CA LYS A 197 -6.26 11.38 26.82
C LYS A 197 -5.99 10.15 27.68
N ILE A 198 -5.04 9.30 27.30
CA ILE A 198 -4.70 8.08 28.06
C ILE A 198 -3.83 8.38 29.27
N SER A 199 -3.00 9.44 29.22
CA SER A 199 -2.15 9.83 30.35
C SER A 199 -2.95 10.42 31.53
N GLN A 200 -4.10 11.05 31.29
CA GLN A 200 -4.94 11.62 32.37
C GLN A 200 -5.87 10.60 33.05
N ALA A 201 -6.27 9.53 32.33
CA ALA A 201 -7.11 8.48 32.91
C ALA A 201 -6.31 7.42 33.71
N ALA A 202 -5.01 7.31 33.46
CA ALA A 202 -4.15 6.30 34.09
C ALA A 202 -3.60 6.70 35.47
N SER A 203 -3.82 7.92 35.94
CA SER A 203 -3.29 8.40 37.20
C SER A 203 -4.11 7.96 38.46
N HIS A 204 -5.22 7.25 38.27
CA HIS A 204 -6.12 6.92 39.41
C HIS A 204 -6.29 5.42 39.70
N GLN A 205 -5.51 4.52 39.09
CA GLN A 205 -5.50 3.12 39.52
C GLN A 205 -4.09 2.55 39.63
N GLN A 206 -3.56 2.56 40.86
CA GLN A 206 -2.43 1.73 41.28
C GLN A 206 -2.88 0.27 41.31
N GLY A 207 -2.74 -0.44 40.19
CA GLY A 207 -2.88 -1.88 40.08
C GLY A 207 -1.61 -2.48 39.44
N LYS A 208 -1.05 -3.50 40.09
CA LYS A 208 0.17 -4.21 39.73
C LYS A 208 0.24 -4.48 38.20
N ARG A 209 1.18 -3.80 37.53
CA ARG A 209 1.52 -4.07 36.12
C ARG A 209 2.54 -5.19 36.07
N THR A 210 2.11 -6.43 35.84
CA THR A 210 2.94 -7.43 35.20
C THR A 210 2.90 -7.12 33.68
N GLY A 211 3.83 -6.31 33.23
CA GLY A 211 3.79 -5.77 31.89
C GLY A 211 4.62 -6.56 30.93
N TYR A 212 4.02 -7.02 29.86
CA TYR A 212 4.71 -7.19 28.59
C TYR A 212 4.42 -5.93 27.77
N ALA A 213 5.47 -5.21 27.35
CA ALA A 213 5.37 -4.08 26.45
C ALA A 213 4.95 -4.61 25.06
N HIS A 214 3.70 -4.90 24.88
CA HIS A 214 3.07 -4.96 23.58
C HIS A 214 2.85 -3.50 23.17
N GLY A 215 3.37 -3.09 22.03
CA GLY A 215 3.15 -1.74 21.50
C GLY A 215 1.67 -1.39 21.63
N GLU A 216 1.38 -0.31 22.38
CA GLU A 216 0.00 0.14 22.58
C GLU A 216 -0.64 0.42 21.23
N LYS A 217 -1.77 -0.23 20.96
CA LYS A 217 -2.57 0.08 19.78
C LYS A 217 -3.12 1.48 19.92
N THR A 218 -2.70 2.38 19.07
CA THR A 218 -3.19 3.75 19.04
C THR A 218 -4.66 3.76 18.58
N LYS A 219 -5.54 4.37 19.37
CA LYS A 219 -6.92 4.64 18.93
C LYS A 219 -6.86 5.80 17.94
N MET A 220 -7.30 5.60 16.72
CA MET A 220 -7.48 6.68 15.77
C MET A 220 -8.71 7.49 16.15
N SER A 221 -8.64 8.81 16.00
CA SER A 221 -9.74 9.71 16.36
C SER A 221 -10.88 9.63 15.35
N ASN A 222 -12.12 9.91 15.78
CA ASN A 222 -13.29 10.09 14.92
C ASN A 222 -13.24 11.43 14.16
N LEU A 223 -12.08 11.77 13.59
CA LEU A 223 -11.96 12.95 12.73
C LEU A 223 -12.71 12.71 11.42
N PRO A 224 -13.37 13.73 10.87
CA PRO A 224 -13.91 13.65 9.51
C PRO A 224 -12.79 13.34 8.51
N ILE A 225 -13.08 12.43 7.56
CA ILE A 225 -12.09 11.96 6.61
C ILE A 225 -11.60 13.06 5.66
N GLU A 226 -12.37 14.11 5.47
CA GLU A 226 -11.97 15.28 4.67
C GLU A 226 -10.66 15.90 5.12
N ASN A 227 -10.30 15.80 6.41
CA ASN A 227 -9.03 16.28 6.95
C ASN A 227 -7.81 15.48 6.53
N CYS A 228 -8.05 14.26 6.00
CA CYS A 228 -7.02 13.37 5.48
C CYS A 228 -7.09 13.21 3.96
N MET A 229 -8.09 13.83 3.31
CA MET A 229 -8.34 13.71 1.89
C MET A 229 -7.31 14.48 1.06
N SER A 230 -6.75 13.81 0.07
CA SER A 230 -5.96 14.45 -0.99
C SER A 230 -6.84 14.84 -2.16
N ARG A 231 -6.65 16.07 -2.67
CA ARG A 231 -7.29 16.57 -3.89
C ARG A 231 -6.32 16.67 -5.06
N LYS A 232 -5.01 16.62 -4.78
CA LYS A 232 -3.95 16.87 -5.76
C LYS A 232 -3.36 15.61 -6.40
N THR A 233 -3.39 14.47 -5.69
CA THR A 233 -2.76 13.21 -6.13
C THR A 233 -3.74 12.25 -6.79
N MET A 234 -4.91 12.75 -7.18
CA MET A 234 -5.97 11.95 -7.75
C MET A 234 -5.81 11.86 -9.26
N CYS A 235 -5.49 10.68 -9.77
CA CYS A 235 -5.49 10.42 -11.20
C CYS A 235 -6.88 9.98 -11.65
N CYS A 236 -7.41 10.65 -12.66
CA CYS A 236 -8.71 10.36 -13.24
C CYS A 236 -8.60 10.21 -14.76
N THR A 237 -9.45 9.36 -15.32
CA THR A 237 -9.60 9.22 -16.76
C THR A 237 -11.03 8.84 -17.14
N SER A 238 -11.35 8.85 -18.44
CA SER A 238 -12.65 8.35 -18.94
C SER A 238 -12.72 6.81 -18.84
N PRO A 239 -13.90 6.23 -18.62
CA PRO A 239 -14.11 4.78 -18.69
C PRO A 239 -13.70 4.15 -20.03
N GLU A 240 -13.81 4.92 -21.11
CA GLU A 240 -13.48 4.52 -22.47
C GLU A 240 -11.97 4.59 -22.79
N THR A 241 -11.16 5.21 -21.91
CA THR A 241 -9.69 5.28 -22.06
C THR A 241 -9.10 3.90 -22.16
N LYS A 242 -8.14 3.73 -23.06
CA LYS A 242 -7.46 2.44 -23.27
C LYS A 242 -6.51 2.10 -22.13
N VAL A 243 -6.41 0.82 -21.79
CA VAL A 243 -5.56 0.34 -20.69
C VAL A 243 -4.12 0.84 -20.78
N PRO A 244 -3.42 0.79 -21.93
CA PRO A 244 -2.04 1.27 -21.99
C PRO A 244 -1.88 2.76 -21.64
N GLU A 245 -2.84 3.60 -22.02
CA GLU A 245 -2.83 5.02 -21.69
C GLU A 245 -3.05 5.23 -20.18
N ALA A 246 -4.02 4.53 -19.59
CA ALA A 246 -4.27 4.60 -18.15
C ALA A 246 -3.05 4.12 -17.34
N VAL A 247 -2.41 3.03 -17.75
CA VAL A 247 -1.18 2.52 -17.10
C VAL A 247 -0.03 3.53 -17.24
N ARG A 248 0.12 4.18 -18.39
CA ARG A 248 1.10 5.26 -18.58
C ARG A 248 0.85 6.41 -17.61
N ILE A 249 -0.41 6.86 -17.47
CA ILE A 249 -0.78 7.92 -16.50
C ILE A 249 -0.46 7.48 -15.06
N MET A 250 -0.79 6.25 -14.68
CA MET A 250 -0.44 5.71 -13.36
C MET A 250 1.08 5.74 -13.12
N ASN A 251 1.87 5.31 -14.10
CA ASN A 251 3.33 5.26 -13.99
C ASN A 251 3.96 6.66 -13.89
N GLU A 252 3.54 7.60 -14.73
CA GLU A 252 4.03 8.99 -14.72
C GLU A 252 3.74 9.72 -13.40
N ASN A 253 2.62 9.37 -12.75
CA ASN A 253 2.21 9.95 -11.47
C ASN A 253 2.62 9.10 -10.26
N ASN A 254 3.29 7.97 -10.49
CA ASN A 254 3.70 7.01 -9.45
C ASN A 254 2.52 6.59 -8.54
N VAL A 255 1.39 6.24 -9.15
CA VAL A 255 0.18 5.74 -8.48
C VAL A 255 -0.22 4.38 -9.01
N CYS A 256 -0.76 3.53 -8.15
CA CYS A 256 -1.15 2.16 -8.50
C CYS A 256 -2.61 2.03 -8.93
N ASN A 257 -3.31 3.14 -9.11
CA ASN A 257 -4.72 3.17 -9.49
C ASN A 257 -5.08 4.44 -10.26
N ILE A 258 -6.21 4.36 -10.97
CA ILE A 258 -6.81 5.51 -11.67
C ILE A 258 -8.33 5.43 -11.52
N ILE A 259 -8.97 6.56 -11.19
CA ILE A 259 -10.43 6.63 -11.04
C ILE A 259 -11.05 6.88 -12.41
N LEU A 260 -12.05 6.07 -12.76
CA LEU A 260 -12.83 6.26 -13.96
C LEU A 260 -13.97 7.24 -13.67
N VAL A 261 -14.02 8.35 -14.41
CA VAL A 261 -14.96 9.44 -14.16
C VAL A 261 -15.80 9.70 -15.40
N LYS A 262 -17.13 9.76 -15.22
CA LYS A 262 -18.08 10.18 -16.24
C LYS A 262 -18.99 11.27 -15.69
N SER A 263 -19.08 12.40 -16.37
CA SER A 263 -19.86 13.57 -15.92
C SER A 263 -19.57 14.00 -14.47
N ASN A 264 -18.27 14.05 -14.11
CA ASN A 264 -17.75 14.38 -12.78
C ASN A 264 -18.16 13.41 -11.65
N LYS A 265 -18.67 12.23 -12.01
CA LYS A 265 -19.03 11.16 -11.06
C LYS A 265 -18.05 10.01 -11.23
N PRO A 266 -17.49 9.47 -10.16
CA PRO A 266 -16.66 8.27 -10.26
C PRO A 266 -17.56 7.07 -10.55
N VAL A 267 -17.21 6.32 -11.57
CA VAL A 267 -17.99 5.16 -12.06
C VAL A 267 -17.23 3.85 -11.91
N GLY A 268 -15.94 3.91 -11.63
CA GLY A 268 -15.10 2.75 -11.40
C GLY A 268 -13.69 3.15 -10.96
N ILE A 269 -12.90 2.17 -10.60
CA ILE A 269 -11.48 2.31 -10.31
C ILE A 269 -10.74 1.16 -10.98
N LEU A 270 -9.64 1.48 -11.67
CA LEU A 270 -8.72 0.50 -12.23
C LEU A 270 -7.45 0.52 -11.40
N THR A 271 -7.01 -0.65 -10.96
CA THR A 271 -5.76 -0.81 -10.21
C THR A 271 -4.78 -1.69 -10.98
N ILE A 272 -3.48 -1.55 -10.70
CA ILE A 272 -2.47 -2.48 -11.22
C ILE A 272 -2.82 -3.92 -10.86
N LYS A 273 -3.36 -4.15 -9.65
CA LYS A 273 -3.75 -5.48 -9.19
C LYS A 273 -4.83 -6.12 -10.05
N ASP A 274 -5.81 -5.34 -10.54
CA ASP A 274 -6.85 -5.85 -11.43
C ASP A 274 -6.25 -6.39 -12.73
N LEU A 275 -5.27 -5.66 -13.28
CA LEU A 275 -4.54 -6.09 -14.48
C LEU A 275 -3.69 -7.34 -14.22
N LEU A 276 -2.99 -7.42 -13.07
CA LEU A 276 -2.24 -8.62 -12.69
C LEU A 276 -3.15 -9.84 -12.58
N LEU A 277 -4.32 -9.69 -11.93
CA LEU A 277 -5.29 -10.77 -11.72
C LEU A 277 -5.93 -11.24 -13.03
N ASP A 278 -6.17 -10.34 -13.96
CA ASP A 278 -6.70 -10.70 -15.27
C ASP A 278 -5.64 -11.42 -16.12
N TYR A 279 -4.43 -10.93 -16.15
CA TYR A 279 -3.32 -11.49 -16.93
C TYR A 279 -2.97 -12.94 -16.56
N ILE A 280 -3.25 -13.37 -15.35
CA ILE A 280 -2.95 -14.74 -14.87
C ILE A 280 -4.10 -15.74 -15.13
N LYS A 281 -5.28 -15.29 -15.54
CA LYS A 281 -6.38 -16.16 -15.94
C LYS A 281 -6.01 -16.95 -17.20
#